data_01dbd0c0d3d9cf1c21f3914ef5e4e953
#
_entry.id   01dbd0c0d3d9cf1c21f3914ef5e4e953
#
_cell.length_a   1.000
_cell.length_b   1.000
_cell.length_c   1.000
_cell.angle_alpha   90.00
_cell.angle_beta   90.00
_cell.angle_gamma   90.00
#
_symmetry.space_group_name_H-M   'P 1'
#
loop_
_entity.id
_entity.type
_entity.pdbx_description
1 polymer ?
#
loop_
_entity_poly.entity_id
_entity_poly.type
_entity_poly.pdbx_seq_one_letter_code
_entity_poly.pdbx_strand_id
1 'polypeptide(L)'
;MKKAGLTLALLLTGCGILGPSYSGETTAGALLKSDTERNINIFFRAIHQCSPEKIHTQINSAKPATQNSVEQAQETWTVTGCGKTEVFNIQYVGDGVGGTYIRMSKKN
;
A
#
# COMPACT_ATOMS: atom_id res chain seq x y z
N MET A 1 -12.80 33.97 19.24
CA MET A 1 -12.67 33.49 19.09
C MET A 1 -12.29 32.87 18.81
N LYS A 2 -12.24 32.99 18.79
CA LYS A 2 -11.96 32.30 18.53
C LYS A 2 -11.64 31.49 18.15
N LYS A 3 -11.65 31.58 18.25
CA LYS A 3 -11.46 30.72 17.89
C LYS A 3 -11.02 29.88 17.53
N ALA A 4 -11.01 30.01 17.77
CA ALA A 4 -10.73 29.05 17.44
C ALA A 4 -10.37 28.23 17.05
N GLY A 5 -10.42 28.57 17.08
CA GLY A 5 -10.32 27.68 16.78
C GLY A 5 -10.12 26.84 16.39
N LEU A 6 -10.30 27.05 16.39
CA LEU A 6 -10.34 26.18 16.01
C LEU A 6 -9.92 25.44 15.42
N THR A 7 -9.86 25.71 15.43
CA THR A 7 -9.65 24.93 14.95
C THR A 7 -9.19 24.07 14.60
N LEU A 8 -9.23 24.05 14.76
CA LEU A 8 -9.00 23.10 14.50
C LEU A 8 -8.53 22.26 14.17
N ALA A 9 -8.46 22.38 14.31
CA ALA A 9 -8.21 21.49 14.26
C ALA A 9 -8.07 20.66 13.75
N LEU A 10 -8.33 20.84 13.48
CA LEU A 10 -8.53 20.03 13.15
C LEU A 10 -8.03 19.33 12.63
N LEU A 11 -7.92 19.39 12.45
CA LEU A 11 -7.70 18.72 12.17
C LEU A 11 -7.10 17.93 12.18
N LEU A 12 -6.88 17.91 12.15
CA LEU A 12 -6.36 17.09 12.40
C LEU A 12 -6.33 16.13 12.59
N THR A 13 -6.12 16.39 13.00
CA THR A 13 -6.64 15.23 13.26
C THR A 13 -6.83 14.11 12.34
N GLY A 14 -7.27 14.32 11.36
CA GLY A 14 -7.59 13.33 10.40
C GLY A 14 -6.42 12.56 9.85
N CYS A 15 -5.24 12.97 10.14
CA CYS A 15 -4.05 12.33 9.56
C CYS A 15 -3.95 10.86 9.90
N GLY A 16 -4.17 10.49 11.16
CA GLY A 16 -4.06 9.12 11.58
C GLY A 16 -5.16 8.23 11.00
N ILE A 17 -6.29 8.83 10.65
CA ILE A 17 -7.43 8.10 10.12
C ILE A 17 -7.25 7.82 8.65
N LEU A 18 -6.56 8.70 7.94
CA LEU A 18 -6.44 8.60 6.50
C LEU A 18 -5.40 7.59 6.04
N GLY A 19 -4.61 7.06 6.99
CA GLY A 19 -3.58 6.10 6.66
C GLY A 19 -2.37 6.75 6.00
N PRO A 20 -1.50 5.96 5.39
CA PRO A 20 -0.30 6.48 4.77
C PRO A 20 -0.60 7.26 3.50
N SER A 21 0.29 8.19 3.17
CA SER A 21 0.20 8.88 1.89
C SER A 21 0.89 8.04 0.82
N TYR A 22 0.35 8.09 -0.39
CA TYR A 22 0.85 7.31 -1.50
C TYR A 22 1.50 8.19 -2.55
N SER A 23 2.51 7.63 -3.22
CA SER A 23 3.10 8.21 -4.41
C SER A 23 3.45 7.07 -5.37
N GLY A 24 3.72 7.42 -6.62
CA GLY A 24 4.03 6.44 -7.64
C GLY A 24 2.78 5.85 -8.26
N GLU A 25 2.98 4.76 -9.00
CA GLU A 25 1.91 4.13 -9.74
C GLU A 25 1.75 2.68 -9.33
N THR A 26 0.53 2.19 -9.36
CA THR A 26 0.22 0.80 -9.04
C THR A 26 -0.87 0.30 -9.98
N THR A 27 -0.82 -1.00 -10.27
CA THR A 27 -1.89 -1.65 -11.02
C THR A 27 -3.09 -1.95 -10.14
N ALA A 28 -2.95 -1.83 -8.82
CA ALA A 28 -4.00 -2.20 -7.88
C ALA A 28 -5.11 -1.16 -7.85
N GLY A 29 -6.34 -1.62 -8.01
CA GLY A 29 -7.51 -0.78 -7.75
C GLY A 29 -7.71 -0.60 -6.25
N ALA A 30 -8.75 0.14 -5.87
CA ALA A 30 -8.95 0.55 -4.49
C ALA A 30 -8.99 -0.62 -3.50
N LEU A 31 -9.71 -1.68 -3.85
CA LEU A 31 -9.87 -2.82 -2.96
C LEU A 31 -8.56 -3.60 -2.82
N LEU A 32 -7.90 -3.88 -3.94
CA LEU A 32 -6.65 -4.62 -3.94
C LEU A 32 -5.55 -3.83 -3.24
N LYS A 33 -5.53 -2.53 -3.44
CA LYS A 33 -4.59 -1.64 -2.77
C LYS A 33 -4.80 -1.67 -1.25
N SER A 34 -6.05 -1.65 -0.82
CA SER A 34 -6.40 -1.71 0.60
C SER A 34 -5.96 -3.04 1.21
N ASP A 35 -6.17 -4.14 0.50
CA ASP A 35 -5.77 -5.46 0.99
C ASP A 35 -4.25 -5.56 1.10
N THR A 36 -3.52 -5.02 0.12
CA THR A 36 -2.06 -5.01 0.15
C THR A 36 -1.56 -4.15 1.31
N GLU A 37 -2.17 -2.99 1.50
CA GLU A 37 -1.81 -2.10 2.61
C GLU A 37 -2.01 -2.79 3.95
N ARG A 38 -3.08 -3.55 4.11
CA ARG A 38 -3.32 -4.27 5.35
C ARG A 38 -2.19 -5.25 5.66
N ASN A 39 -1.74 -5.98 4.65
CA ASN A 39 -0.63 -6.92 4.81
C ASN A 39 0.67 -6.17 5.15
N ILE A 40 0.92 -5.06 4.49
CA ILE A 40 2.09 -4.23 4.77
C ILE A 40 2.05 -3.70 6.20
N ASN A 41 0.89 -3.24 6.64
CA ASN A 41 0.73 -2.75 8.00
C ASN A 41 1.11 -3.81 9.03
N ILE A 42 0.65 -5.03 8.84
CA ILE A 42 0.94 -6.12 9.76
C ILE A 42 2.45 -6.34 9.84
N PHE A 43 3.12 -6.43 8.70
CA PHE A 43 4.56 -6.66 8.65
C PHE A 43 5.36 -5.49 9.23
N PHE A 44 5.03 -4.27 8.80
CA PHE A 44 5.79 -3.11 9.20
C PHE A 44 5.67 -2.87 10.71
N ARG A 45 4.47 -3.02 11.25
CA ARG A 45 4.25 -2.84 12.68
C ARG A 45 4.92 -3.93 13.50
N ALA A 46 4.94 -5.16 12.97
CA ALA A 46 5.63 -6.26 13.66
C ALA A 46 7.13 -6.01 13.74
N ILE A 47 7.73 -5.44 12.70
CA ILE A 47 9.16 -5.20 12.66
C ILE A 47 9.56 -3.94 13.42
N HIS A 48 8.81 -2.86 13.25
CA HIS A 48 9.20 -1.53 13.75
C HIS A 48 8.32 -0.97 14.84
N GLN A 49 7.21 -1.63 15.15
CA GLN A 49 6.25 -1.18 16.17
C GLN A 49 5.77 0.24 15.89
N CYS A 50 5.52 0.49 14.62
CA CYS A 50 5.15 1.79 14.09
C CYS A 50 4.31 1.57 12.85
N SER A 51 3.38 2.49 12.59
CA SER A 51 2.55 2.41 11.39
C SER A 51 3.24 3.07 10.21
N PRO A 52 3.05 2.55 9.01
CA PRO A 52 3.54 3.22 7.81
C PRO A 52 2.97 4.63 7.67
N GLU A 53 3.82 5.56 7.24
CA GLU A 53 3.43 6.95 7.00
C GLU A 53 3.40 7.29 5.53
N LYS A 54 4.28 6.66 4.75
CA LYS A 54 4.38 6.89 3.31
C LYS A 54 4.59 5.57 2.61
N ILE A 55 3.94 5.42 1.48
CA ILE A 55 4.13 4.25 0.62
C ILE A 55 4.36 4.76 -0.80
N HIS A 56 5.49 4.34 -1.38
CA HIS A 56 5.80 4.64 -2.78
C HIS A 56 5.67 3.35 -3.57
N THR A 57 4.84 3.36 -4.61
CA THR A 57 4.60 2.18 -5.43
C THR A 57 5.26 2.34 -6.79
N GLN A 58 5.77 1.23 -7.32
CA GLN A 58 6.40 1.20 -8.62
C GLN A 58 5.97 -0.07 -9.33
N ILE A 59 5.48 0.08 -10.55
CA ILE A 59 5.12 -1.06 -11.39
C ILE A 59 6.39 -1.52 -12.10
N ASN A 60 6.77 -2.78 -11.88
CA ASN A 60 7.93 -3.36 -12.55
C ASN A 60 7.54 -4.09 -13.82
N SER A 61 6.40 -4.77 -13.81
CA SER A 61 5.85 -5.39 -15.00
C SER A 61 4.36 -5.58 -14.81
N ALA A 62 3.64 -5.59 -15.92
CA ALA A 62 2.20 -5.83 -15.91
C ALA A 62 1.85 -6.54 -17.20
N LYS A 63 1.16 -7.67 -17.06
CA LYS A 63 0.71 -8.47 -18.19
C LYS A 63 -0.79 -8.66 -18.10
N PRO A 64 -1.55 -8.23 -19.10
CA PRO A 64 -3.00 -8.44 -19.07
C PRO A 64 -3.32 -9.92 -19.26
N ALA A 65 -4.54 -10.29 -18.89
CA ALA A 65 -5.04 -11.63 -19.14
C ALA A 65 -5.13 -11.87 -20.63
N THR A 66 -4.83 -13.11 -21.00
CA THR A 66 -5.03 -13.57 -22.38
C THR A 66 -5.94 -14.80 -22.33
N GLN A 67 -6.22 -15.34 -23.51
CA GLN A 67 -7.04 -16.54 -23.61
C GLN A 67 -6.42 -17.73 -22.85
N ASN A 68 -5.08 -17.74 -22.75
CA ASN A 68 -4.35 -18.87 -22.19
C ASN A 68 -3.62 -18.55 -20.89
N SER A 69 -3.75 -17.33 -20.39
CA SER A 69 -3.03 -16.94 -19.17
C SER A 69 -3.81 -15.90 -18.40
N VAL A 70 -3.61 -15.90 -17.08
CA VAL A 70 -4.21 -14.90 -16.18
C VAL A 70 -3.36 -13.65 -16.18
N GLU A 71 -3.95 -12.53 -15.76
CA GLU A 71 -3.22 -11.29 -15.60
C GLU A 71 -2.20 -11.43 -14.47
N GLN A 72 -1.08 -10.74 -14.61
CA GLN A 72 -0.02 -10.72 -13.61
C GLN A 72 0.59 -9.33 -13.56
N ALA A 73 1.03 -8.94 -12.37
CA ALA A 73 1.77 -7.71 -12.19
C ALA A 73 2.82 -7.92 -11.11
N GLN A 74 3.96 -7.26 -11.27
CA GLN A 74 5.00 -7.22 -10.27
C GLN A 74 5.30 -5.78 -9.92
N GLU A 75 5.34 -5.50 -8.61
CA GLU A 75 5.51 -4.14 -8.13
C GLU A 75 6.50 -4.11 -6.98
N THR A 76 7.11 -2.97 -6.78
CA THR A 76 7.94 -2.69 -5.62
C THR A 76 7.26 -1.60 -4.81
N TRP A 77 7.00 -1.88 -3.54
CA TRP A 77 6.37 -0.93 -2.63
C TRP A 77 7.38 -0.57 -1.56
N THR A 78 7.77 0.70 -1.50
CA THR A 78 8.71 1.22 -0.52
C THR A 78 7.92 1.92 0.58
N VAL A 79 8.07 1.44 1.81
CA VAL A 79 7.24 1.84 2.93
C VAL A 79 8.11 2.51 3.98
N THR A 80 7.71 3.69 4.41
CA THR A 80 8.47 4.49 5.38
C THR A 80 7.57 4.88 6.54
N GLY A 81 8.09 4.76 7.75
CA GLY A 81 7.42 5.21 8.95
C GLY A 81 8.39 5.26 10.11
N CYS A 82 8.26 6.26 10.96
CA CYS A 82 9.10 6.42 12.15
C CYS A 82 10.59 6.37 11.81
N GLY A 83 10.97 6.97 10.68
CA GLY A 83 12.37 6.99 10.25
C GLY A 83 12.89 5.67 9.74
N LYS A 84 12.04 4.67 9.56
CA LYS A 84 12.42 3.36 9.06
C LYS A 84 11.86 3.13 7.68
N THR A 85 12.56 2.36 6.87
CA THR A 85 12.13 2.06 5.50
C THR A 85 12.21 0.56 5.27
N GLU A 86 11.16 0.00 4.68
CA GLU A 86 11.14 -1.38 4.22
C GLU A 86 10.69 -1.40 2.77
N VAL A 87 11.26 -2.32 2.01
CA VAL A 87 10.92 -2.49 0.60
C VAL A 87 10.29 -3.86 0.44
N PHE A 88 9.12 -3.88 -0.20
CA PHE A 88 8.38 -5.13 -0.43
C PHE A 88 8.27 -5.40 -1.92
N ASN A 89 8.44 -6.66 -2.27
CA ASN A 89 8.12 -7.15 -3.60
C ASN A 89 6.69 -7.65 -3.55
N ILE A 90 5.84 -7.12 -4.42
CA ILE A 90 4.44 -7.48 -4.49
C ILE A 90 4.19 -8.13 -5.84
N GLN A 91 3.54 -9.28 -5.84
CA GLN A 91 3.11 -9.93 -7.06
C GLN A 91 1.60 -10.13 -6.99
N TYR A 92 0.93 -9.67 -8.03
CA TYR A 92 -0.50 -9.88 -8.21
C TYR A 92 -0.69 -10.90 -9.31
N VAL A 93 -1.50 -11.92 -9.05
CA VAL A 93 -1.79 -12.98 -10.02
C VAL A 93 -3.28 -13.21 -10.02
N GLY A 94 -3.91 -13.05 -11.18
CA GLY A 94 -5.33 -13.31 -11.31
C GLY A 94 -5.65 -14.77 -11.06
N ASP A 95 -6.83 -15.05 -10.50
CA ASP A 95 -7.26 -16.41 -10.21
C ASP A 95 -8.09 -17.01 -11.35
N GLY A 96 -8.33 -16.23 -12.42
CA GLY A 96 -9.10 -16.68 -13.56
C GLY A 96 -10.60 -16.51 -13.42
N VAL A 97 -11.08 -16.08 -12.26
CA VAL A 97 -12.52 -15.93 -12.00
C VAL A 97 -12.84 -14.59 -11.34
N GLY A 98 -12.01 -13.58 -11.61
CA GLY A 98 -12.27 -12.22 -11.16
C GLY A 98 -11.58 -11.83 -9.87
N GLY A 99 -10.86 -12.74 -9.22
CA GLY A 99 -10.11 -12.44 -8.02
C GLY A 99 -8.63 -12.30 -8.31
N THR A 100 -7.87 -11.95 -7.28
CA THR A 100 -6.44 -11.75 -7.39
C THR A 100 -5.74 -12.31 -6.17
N TYR A 101 -4.70 -13.10 -6.39
CA TYR A 101 -3.80 -13.53 -5.34
C TYR A 101 -2.74 -12.46 -5.13
N ILE A 102 -2.40 -12.20 -3.88
CA ILE A 102 -1.35 -11.27 -3.51
C ILE A 102 -0.21 -12.07 -2.92
N ARG A 103 0.96 -11.96 -3.52
CA ARG A 103 2.18 -12.54 -2.96
C ARG A 103 3.10 -11.40 -2.55
N MET A 104 3.54 -11.44 -1.31
CA MET A 104 4.33 -10.35 -0.77
C MET A 104 5.54 -10.91 -0.07
N SER A 105 6.70 -10.31 -0.33
CA SER A 105 7.93 -10.65 0.37
C SER A 105 8.71 -9.38 0.66
N LYS A 106 9.40 -9.38 1.79
CA LYS A 106 10.27 -8.27 2.14
C LYS A 106 11.58 -8.42 1.35
N LYS A 107 12.00 -7.33 0.74
CA LYS A 107 13.27 -7.31 0.03
C LYS A 107 14.40 -7.06 1.02
N ASN A 108 15.44 -7.85 0.92
CA ASN A 108 16.61 -7.69 1.79
C ASN A 108 17.64 -6.75 1.20
#